data_2c2baca32b1d7dd6f3cb4f83df0a2a76
#
_entry.id   2c2baca32b1d7dd6f3cb4f83df0a2a76
#
_cell.length_a   1.000
_cell.length_b   1.000
_cell.length_c   1.000
_cell.angle_alpha   90.00
_cell.angle_beta   90.00
_cell.angle_gamma   90.00
#
_symmetry.space_group_name_H-M   'P 1'
#
loop_
_entity.id
_entity.type
_entity.pdbx_description
1 polymer ?
#
loop_
_entity_poly.entity_id
_entity_poly.type
_entity_poly.pdbx_seq_one_letter_code
_entity_poly.pdbx_strand_id
1 'polypeptide(L)'
;MILVIDNFLDDTLMIPAFIQEFRSMKEAPELVKTILDKANNYFDLSEMKYYEAWTHENTIPGGMHYDKDEPLFAEGKLNFPLCSTVFYANVSNDIKGGKLLFEDGVTIQPKFNRLVIFSPGLYHGVEPFRGKRTSININPWKYEIKNWTVDYEGSTE
;
A
#
# COMPACT_ATOMS: atom_id res chain seq x y z
N MET A 1 -14.42 3.30 -2.20
CA MET A 1 -14.46 1.95 -2.82
C MET A 1 -13.29 1.14 -2.30
N ILE A 2 -13.58 -0.06 -1.85
CA ILE A 2 -12.57 -1.00 -1.37
C ILE A 2 -12.76 -2.30 -2.12
N LEU A 3 -11.71 -2.77 -2.77
CA LEU A 3 -11.76 -3.98 -3.59
C LEU A 3 -10.82 -5.01 -3.00
N VAL A 4 -11.27 -6.26 -2.93
CA VAL A 4 -10.47 -7.37 -2.43
C VAL A 4 -10.39 -8.42 -3.54
N ILE A 5 -9.18 -8.77 -3.93
CA ILE A 5 -8.94 -9.73 -5.02
C ILE A 5 -8.06 -10.83 -4.46
N ASP A 6 -8.63 -12.04 -4.34
CA ASP A 6 -7.90 -13.20 -3.85
C ASP A 6 -7.21 -13.94 -4.98
N ASN A 7 -6.16 -14.68 -4.64
CA ASN A 7 -5.37 -15.45 -5.59
C ASN A 7 -4.90 -14.56 -6.75
N PHE A 8 -4.39 -13.39 -6.39
CA PHE A 8 -4.09 -12.36 -7.38
C PHE A 8 -2.99 -12.78 -8.35
N LEU A 9 -1.87 -13.28 -7.84
CA LEU A 9 -0.78 -13.75 -8.69
C LEU A 9 -0.94 -15.23 -8.97
N ASP A 10 -0.73 -15.61 -10.22
CA ASP A 10 -0.88 -17.03 -10.60
C ASP A 10 0.24 -17.86 -9.98
N ASP A 11 1.47 -17.44 -10.12
CA ASP A 11 2.59 -18.12 -9.48
C ASP A 11 3.87 -17.31 -9.66
N THR A 12 4.94 -17.90 -9.67
CA THR A 12 6.34 -17.56 -9.96
C THR A 12 6.79 -16.12 -10.14
N LEU A 13 5.97 -15.13 -9.93
CA LEU A 13 6.45 -13.77 -9.99
C LEU A 13 7.39 -13.54 -8.82
N MET A 14 8.58 -13.03 -9.11
CA MET A 14 9.51 -12.70 -8.05
C MET A 14 8.98 -11.51 -7.25
N ILE A 15 8.90 -11.67 -5.95
CA ILE A 15 8.40 -10.63 -5.07
C ILE A 15 9.57 -9.95 -4.40
N PRO A 16 9.92 -8.73 -4.83
CA PRO A 16 11.02 -8.01 -4.21
C PRO A 16 10.62 -7.46 -2.85
N ALA A 17 11.61 -7.24 -1.99
CA ALA A 17 11.40 -6.46 -0.79
C ALA A 17 11.64 -4.99 -1.12
N PHE A 18 10.73 -4.14 -0.70
CA PHE A 18 10.88 -2.71 -0.86
C PHE A 18 11.24 -2.12 0.49
N ILE A 19 12.32 -1.35 0.55
CA ILE A 19 12.60 -0.59 1.74
C ILE A 19 11.78 0.66 1.58
N GLN A 20 11.53 1.51 1.56
CA GLN A 20 10.73 2.64 1.21
C GLN A 20 11.31 3.34 0.01
N GLU A 21 10.58 3.42 -1.07
CA GLU A 21 11.09 4.06 -2.27
C GLU A 21 10.01 4.82 -3.01
N PHE A 22 10.43 5.86 -3.70
CA PHE A 22 9.58 6.66 -4.58
C PHE A 22 10.34 6.77 -5.90
N ARG A 23 9.77 6.22 -6.97
CA ARG A 23 10.47 6.13 -8.25
C ARG A 23 9.56 6.43 -9.42
N SER A 24 10.17 6.73 -10.56
CA SER A 24 9.45 6.85 -11.83
C SER A 24 8.88 5.50 -12.22
N MET A 25 7.69 5.50 -12.82
CA MET A 25 7.09 4.28 -13.37
C MET A 25 7.98 3.63 -14.43
N LYS A 26 8.89 4.38 -15.03
CA LYS A 26 9.86 3.81 -16.00
C LYS A 26 10.78 2.79 -15.33
N GLU A 27 10.96 2.87 -14.03
CA GLU A 27 11.83 1.97 -13.28
C GLU A 27 11.04 0.90 -12.53
N ALA A 28 9.73 0.82 -12.73
CA ALA A 28 8.88 -0.07 -11.94
C ALA A 28 9.20 -1.55 -12.20
N PRO A 29 9.41 -2.33 -11.13
CA PRO A 29 9.56 -3.77 -11.30
C PRO A 29 8.25 -4.42 -11.70
N GLU A 30 8.31 -5.68 -12.12
CA GLU A 30 7.16 -6.40 -12.64
C GLU A 30 5.98 -6.42 -11.66
N LEU A 31 6.25 -6.64 -10.38
CA LEU A 31 5.16 -6.69 -9.38
C LEU A 31 4.40 -5.36 -9.33
N VAL A 32 5.12 -4.24 -9.35
CA VAL A 32 4.48 -2.92 -9.32
C VAL A 32 3.60 -2.73 -10.55
N LYS A 33 4.10 -3.09 -11.73
CA LYS A 33 3.33 -2.99 -12.96
C LYS A 33 2.09 -3.85 -12.91
N THR A 34 2.23 -5.08 -12.44
CA THR A 34 1.11 -6.04 -12.39
C THR A 34 0.01 -5.54 -11.45
N ILE A 35 0.39 -5.03 -10.28
CA ILE A 35 -0.59 -4.50 -9.33
C ILE A 35 -1.27 -3.25 -9.89
N LEU A 36 -0.50 -2.32 -10.45
CA LEU A 36 -1.09 -1.08 -10.93
C LEU A 36 -1.87 -1.26 -12.22
N ASP A 37 -1.53 -2.23 -13.05
CA ASP A 37 -2.36 -2.58 -14.21
C ASP A 37 -3.72 -3.08 -13.73
N LYS A 38 -3.75 -3.87 -12.66
CA LYS A 38 -5.02 -4.33 -12.09
C LYS A 38 -5.83 -3.15 -11.53
N ALA A 39 -5.17 -2.27 -10.79
CA ALA A 39 -5.83 -1.10 -10.21
C ALA A 39 -6.40 -0.19 -11.28
N ASN A 40 -5.74 -0.12 -12.44
CA ASN A 40 -6.20 0.73 -13.54
C ASN A 40 -7.56 0.29 -14.13
N ASN A 41 -8.02 -0.92 -13.81
CA ASN A 41 -9.36 -1.35 -14.21
C ASN A 41 -10.45 -0.67 -13.37
N TYR A 42 -10.11 -0.10 -12.22
CA TYR A 42 -11.08 0.45 -11.28
C TYR A 42 -10.87 1.93 -11.00
N PHE A 43 -9.68 2.45 -11.22
CA PHE A 43 -9.34 3.85 -11.01
C PHE A 43 -8.63 4.36 -12.25
N ASP A 44 -8.80 5.62 -12.56
CA ASP A 44 -8.11 6.20 -13.70
C ASP A 44 -6.66 6.49 -13.36
N LEU A 45 -5.77 5.64 -13.79
CA LEU A 45 -4.32 5.79 -13.58
C LEU A 45 -3.61 6.27 -14.84
N SER A 46 -4.33 6.84 -15.80
CA SER A 46 -3.73 7.24 -17.07
C SER A 46 -2.66 8.31 -16.92
N GLU A 47 -2.71 9.11 -15.87
CA GLU A 47 -1.71 10.15 -15.60
C GLU A 47 -0.63 9.73 -14.62
N MET A 48 -0.61 8.46 -14.23
CA MET A 48 0.38 7.94 -13.30
C MET A 48 1.78 8.01 -13.89
N LYS A 49 2.72 8.59 -13.15
CA LYS A 49 4.11 8.73 -13.59
C LYS A 49 5.10 8.23 -12.55
N TYR A 50 4.68 8.11 -11.31
CA TYR A 50 5.53 7.72 -10.18
C TYR A 50 4.80 6.74 -9.29
N TYR A 51 5.55 6.02 -8.49
CA TYR A 51 4.97 5.15 -7.45
C TYR A 51 5.82 5.24 -6.19
N GLU A 52 5.18 5.07 -5.05
CA GLU A 52 5.90 4.80 -3.81
C GLU A 52 5.58 3.39 -3.38
N ALA A 53 6.56 2.72 -2.79
CA ALA A 53 6.40 1.33 -2.38
C ALA A 53 7.19 1.05 -1.11
N TRP A 54 6.60 0.27 -0.22
CA TRP A 54 7.30 -0.19 0.97
C TRP A 54 6.76 -1.54 1.42
N THR A 55 7.62 -2.32 2.10
CA THR A 55 7.24 -3.60 2.69
C THR A 55 7.00 -3.38 4.17
N HIS A 56 5.88 -3.89 4.68
CA HIS A 56 5.47 -3.69 6.05
C HIS A 56 5.37 -5.03 6.77
N GLU A 57 6.20 -5.21 7.81
CA GLU A 57 6.25 -6.45 8.59
C GLU A 57 6.13 -6.20 10.11
N ASN A 58 5.93 -4.96 10.53
CA ASN A 58 5.84 -4.63 11.94
C ASN A 58 4.60 -5.21 12.59
N THR A 59 4.76 -5.89 13.72
CA THR A 59 3.63 -6.46 14.45
C THR A 59 2.85 -5.41 15.24
N ILE A 60 3.45 -4.25 15.51
CA ILE A 60 2.79 -3.14 16.19
C ILE A 60 2.86 -1.94 15.26
N PRO A 61 1.93 -1.82 14.33
CA PRO A 61 1.95 -0.71 13.39
C PRO A 61 1.56 0.61 14.05
N GLY A 62 1.79 1.65 13.37
CA GLY A 62 1.43 2.98 13.82
C GLY A 62 -0.03 3.22 13.94
N GLY A 63 -0.77 3.95 13.82
CA GLY A 63 -2.21 4.08 13.96
C GLY A 63 -2.89 4.37 12.64
N MET A 64 -4.10 4.83 12.73
CA MET A 64 -4.89 5.22 11.57
C MET A 64 -4.28 6.45 10.92
N HIS A 65 -4.30 6.48 9.61
CA HIS A 65 -3.71 7.56 8.83
C HIS A 65 -4.33 7.62 7.43
N TYR A 66 -3.98 8.68 6.71
CA TYR A 66 -4.22 8.77 5.26
C TYR A 66 -2.90 8.51 4.55
N ASP A 67 -2.94 7.83 3.43
CA ASP A 67 -1.82 7.83 2.50
C ASP A 67 -1.83 9.21 1.83
N LYS A 68 -0.74 9.95 1.91
CA LYS A 68 -0.73 11.33 1.50
C LYS A 68 0.66 11.83 1.13
N ASP A 69 0.70 12.98 0.54
CA ASP A 69 1.94 13.69 0.27
C ASP A 69 2.42 14.30 1.59
N GLU A 70 3.34 13.61 2.27
CA GLU A 70 3.78 14.00 3.60
C GLU A 70 4.43 15.40 3.64
N PRO A 71 5.38 15.73 2.76
CA PRO A 71 5.94 17.08 2.77
C PRO A 71 4.89 18.16 2.55
N LEU A 72 3.92 17.92 1.68
CA LEU A 72 2.87 18.88 1.42
C LEU A 72 1.96 19.04 2.64
N PHE A 73 1.69 17.93 3.33
CA PHE A 73 0.88 17.97 4.54
C PHE A 73 1.57 18.81 5.63
N ALA A 74 2.89 18.72 5.72
CA ALA A 74 3.64 19.54 6.66
C ALA A 74 3.48 21.04 6.36
N GLU A 75 3.11 21.40 5.14
CA GLU A 75 2.82 22.78 4.74
C GLU A 75 1.34 23.14 4.90
N GLY A 76 0.55 22.25 5.47
CA GLY A 76 -0.88 22.50 5.70
C GLY A 76 -1.79 22.13 4.55
N LYS A 77 -1.30 21.39 3.58
CA LYS A 77 -2.11 20.95 2.43
C LYS A 77 -2.24 19.43 2.41
N LEU A 78 -3.36 18.94 1.92
CA LEU A 78 -3.64 17.50 1.90
C LEU A 78 -3.84 17.05 0.46
N ASN A 79 -3.01 16.07 0.05
CA ASN A 79 -3.12 15.50 -1.27
C ASN A 79 -2.85 14.01 -1.20
N PHE A 80 -3.55 13.23 -2.02
CA PHE A 80 -3.56 11.78 -1.96
C PHE A 80 -2.97 11.16 -3.21
N PRO A 81 -2.51 9.90 -3.14
CA PRO A 81 -2.16 9.16 -4.36
C PRO A 81 -3.42 8.90 -5.20
N LEU A 82 -3.24 8.40 -6.40
CA LEU A 82 -4.36 8.11 -7.29
C LEU A 82 -5.24 6.97 -6.78
N CYS A 83 -4.68 6.06 -6.02
CA CYS A 83 -5.36 5.03 -5.23
C CYS A 83 -4.33 4.47 -4.26
N SER A 84 -4.75 3.54 -3.41
CA SER A 84 -3.84 2.82 -2.52
C SER A 84 -3.97 1.33 -2.74
N THR A 85 -2.86 0.60 -2.65
CA THR A 85 -2.89 -0.85 -2.78
C THR A 85 -2.09 -1.51 -1.67
N VAL A 86 -2.56 -2.67 -1.23
CA VAL A 86 -1.88 -3.51 -0.25
C VAL A 86 -1.91 -4.94 -0.77
N PHE A 87 -0.74 -5.52 -0.96
CA PHE A 87 -0.62 -6.90 -1.42
C PHE A 87 0.02 -7.74 -0.32
N TYR A 88 -0.65 -8.83 0.07
CA TYR A 88 -0.14 -9.71 1.12
C TYR A 88 0.76 -10.79 0.51
N ALA A 89 2.05 -10.60 0.64
CA ALA A 89 3.05 -11.49 0.06
C ALA A 89 3.32 -12.72 0.92
N ASN A 90 3.06 -12.62 2.21
CA ASN A 90 3.24 -13.74 3.13
C ASN A 90 2.33 -13.53 4.34
N VAL A 91 1.60 -14.60 4.72
CA VAL A 91 0.75 -14.57 5.91
C VAL A 91 0.83 -15.98 6.53
N SER A 92 1.27 -16.07 7.78
CA SER A 92 1.38 -17.36 8.44
C SER A 92 0.01 -17.93 8.80
N ASN A 93 -0.08 -19.26 8.87
CA ASN A 93 -1.34 -19.92 9.18
C ASN A 93 -1.85 -19.60 10.59
N ASP A 94 -0.95 -19.24 11.50
CA ASP A 94 -1.31 -18.95 12.87
C ASP A 94 -1.50 -17.46 13.13
N ILE A 95 -1.68 -16.66 12.08
CA ILE A 95 -1.83 -15.21 12.24
C ILE A 95 -3.01 -14.87 13.15
N LYS A 96 -2.80 -13.96 14.07
CA LYS A 96 -3.85 -13.41 14.94
C LYS A 96 -3.79 -11.91 14.83
N GLY A 97 -4.88 -11.27 14.44
CA GLY A 97 -4.91 -9.83 14.22
C GLY A 97 -4.38 -9.44 12.86
N GLY A 98 -3.91 -8.22 12.74
CA GLY A 98 -3.33 -7.73 11.49
C GLY A 98 -4.35 -7.28 10.47
N LYS A 99 -5.61 -7.13 10.85
CA LYS A 99 -6.64 -6.66 9.92
C LYS A 99 -6.34 -5.25 9.46
N LEU A 100 -6.64 -5.00 8.20
CA LEU A 100 -6.66 -3.66 7.66
C LEU A 100 -7.98 -3.02 8.09
N LEU A 101 -7.90 -1.87 8.74
CA LEU A 101 -9.05 -1.22 9.35
C LEU A 101 -9.36 0.07 8.61
N PHE A 102 -10.63 0.32 8.34
CA PHE A 102 -11.08 1.57 7.72
C PHE A 102 -12.01 2.31 8.67
N GLU A 103 -12.03 3.63 8.57
CA GLU A 103 -12.80 4.48 9.45
C GLU A 103 -14.29 4.15 9.47
N ASP A 104 -14.84 3.69 8.35
CA ASP A 104 -16.25 3.35 8.25
C ASP A 104 -16.62 2.00 8.88
N GLY A 105 -15.63 1.32 9.48
CA GLY A 105 -15.87 0.03 10.13
C GLY A 105 -15.59 -1.18 9.27
N VAL A 106 -15.27 -1.00 8.00
CA VAL A 106 -14.87 -2.12 7.15
C VAL A 106 -13.51 -2.63 7.63
N THR A 107 -13.38 -3.95 7.74
CA THR A 107 -12.10 -4.58 8.11
C THR A 107 -11.77 -5.67 7.09
N ILE A 108 -10.48 -5.84 6.80
CA ILE A 108 -10.04 -6.85 5.85
C ILE A 108 -8.97 -7.70 6.49
N GLN A 109 -9.23 -9.01 6.51
CA GLN A 109 -8.31 -9.98 7.07
C GLN A 109 -7.09 -10.14 6.16
N PRO A 110 -5.88 -10.20 6.70
CA PRO A 110 -4.73 -10.53 5.87
C PRO A 110 -4.85 -11.96 5.36
N LYS A 111 -4.49 -12.18 4.11
CA LYS A 111 -4.54 -13.49 3.49
C LYS A 111 -3.48 -13.55 2.40
N PHE A 112 -2.73 -14.66 2.36
CA PHE A 112 -1.69 -14.85 1.36
C PHE A 112 -2.25 -14.64 -0.05
N ASN A 113 -1.52 -13.89 -0.86
CA ASN A 113 -1.86 -13.62 -2.26
C ASN A 113 -3.16 -12.83 -2.45
N ARG A 114 -3.52 -12.04 -1.45
CA ARG A 114 -4.68 -11.14 -1.52
C ARG A 114 -4.20 -9.74 -1.86
N LEU A 115 -4.83 -9.13 -2.84
CA LEU A 115 -4.61 -7.73 -3.18
C LEU A 115 -5.82 -6.91 -2.74
N VAL A 116 -5.57 -5.81 -2.03
CA VAL A 116 -6.61 -4.84 -1.66
C VAL A 116 -6.30 -3.55 -2.38
N ILE A 117 -7.31 -2.98 -3.04
CA ILE A 117 -7.19 -1.71 -3.74
C ILE A 117 -8.27 -0.80 -3.20
N PHE A 118 -7.93 0.42 -2.82
CA PHE A 118 -8.96 1.31 -2.26
C PHE A 118 -8.78 2.76 -2.70
N SER A 119 -9.88 3.50 -2.59
CA SER A 119 -9.96 4.89 -3.04
C SER A 119 -9.00 5.77 -2.28
N PRO A 120 -8.49 6.83 -2.91
CA PRO A 120 -7.68 7.81 -2.18
C PRO A 120 -8.51 8.47 -1.09
N GLY A 121 -7.84 8.92 -0.05
CA GLY A 121 -8.51 9.66 1.01
C GLY A 121 -9.26 8.84 2.04
N LEU A 122 -9.10 7.52 2.06
CA LEU A 122 -9.73 6.69 3.09
C LEU A 122 -8.79 6.61 4.30
N TYR A 123 -9.32 6.97 5.45
CA TYR A 123 -8.58 6.89 6.71
C TYR A 123 -8.53 5.43 7.15
N HIS A 124 -7.34 4.90 7.34
CA HIS A 124 -7.16 3.47 7.56
C HIS A 124 -5.93 3.19 8.41
N GLY A 125 -5.82 1.95 8.86
CA GLY A 125 -4.67 1.51 9.64
C GLY A 125 -4.66 0.00 9.73
N VAL A 126 -3.71 -0.53 10.49
CA VAL A 126 -3.53 -1.97 10.67
C VAL A 126 -3.53 -2.27 12.15
N GLU A 127 -4.31 -3.26 12.58
CA GLU A 127 -4.27 -3.65 13.98
C GLU A 127 -3.00 -4.45 14.30
N PRO A 128 -2.55 -4.43 15.54
CA PRO A 128 -1.40 -5.25 15.95
C PRO A 128 -1.66 -6.73 15.68
N PHE A 129 -0.61 -7.50 15.48
CA PHE A 129 -0.77 -8.91 15.17
C PHE A 129 0.32 -9.78 15.78
N ARG A 130 0.03 -11.07 15.83
CA ARG A 130 0.99 -12.13 16.16
C ARG A 130 1.10 -13.04 14.96
N GLY A 131 2.25 -13.69 14.81
CA GLY A 131 2.53 -14.49 13.62
C GLY A 131 3.33 -13.66 12.63
N LYS A 132 3.40 -14.12 11.40
CA LYS A 132 4.15 -13.43 10.34
C LYS A 132 3.20 -12.92 9.28
N ARG A 133 3.41 -11.66 8.90
CA ARG A 133 2.61 -11.01 7.90
C ARG A 133 3.50 -10.02 7.16
N THR A 134 3.58 -10.19 5.86
CA THR A 134 4.33 -9.27 5.01
C THR A 134 3.37 -8.67 4.00
N SER A 135 3.18 -7.36 4.05
CA SER A 135 2.42 -6.67 3.03
C SER A 135 3.33 -5.76 2.22
N ILE A 136 3.02 -5.63 0.95
CA ILE A 136 3.70 -4.71 0.06
C ILE A 136 2.68 -3.64 -0.29
N ASN A 137 3.01 -2.40 0.00
CA ASN A 137 2.11 -1.27 -0.18
C ASN A 137 2.62 -0.45 -1.35
N ILE A 138 1.77 -0.20 -2.32
CA ILE A 138 2.15 0.51 -3.54
C ILE A 138 1.09 1.56 -3.83
N ASN A 139 1.53 2.80 -3.90
CA ASN A 139 0.66 3.94 -4.18
C ASN A 139 1.12 4.64 -5.45
N PRO A 140 0.25 4.76 -6.47
CA PRO A 140 0.61 5.47 -7.70
C PRO A 140 0.36 6.97 -7.56
N TRP A 141 1.27 7.75 -8.14
CA TRP A 141 1.22 9.22 -8.09
C TRP A 141 1.34 9.80 -9.48
N LYS A 142 0.66 10.92 -9.72
CA LYS A 142 0.75 11.60 -11.02
C LYS A 142 1.86 12.63 -11.07
N TYR A 143 2.43 13.02 -9.93
CA TYR A 143 3.53 13.98 -9.89
C TYR A 143 4.62 13.50 -8.93
N GLU A 144 5.81 14.06 -9.09
CA GLU A 144 6.91 13.73 -8.18
C GLU A 144 6.75 14.51 -6.89
N ILE A 145 6.70 13.79 -5.76
CA ILE A 145 6.57 14.43 -4.46
C ILE A 145 7.87 15.15 -4.14
N LYS A 146 7.81 16.47 -3.96
CA LYS A 146 8.98 17.25 -3.61
C LYS A 146 9.40 16.97 -2.19
N ASN A 147 10.71 16.82 -2.01
CA ASN A 147 11.30 16.57 -0.68
C ASN A 147 10.85 15.26 -0.05
N TRP A 148 10.44 14.29 -0.89
CA TRP A 148 10.14 12.97 -0.39
C TRP A 148 11.38 12.35 0.24
N THR A 149 11.26 11.80 1.43
CA THR A 149 12.37 11.16 2.11
C THR A 149 11.95 9.80 2.61
N VAL A 150 12.90 8.93 2.73
CA VAL A 150 12.65 7.68 3.42
C VAL A 150 12.35 8.01 4.86
N ASP A 151 11.21 7.70 5.39
CA ASP A 151 10.91 7.98 6.65
C ASP A 151 11.11 7.01 7.44
N TYR A 152 10.99 6.74 8.24
CA TYR A 152 10.76 7.40 9.19
C TYR A 152 9.73 6.91 9.92
N GLU A 153 9.85 6.92 10.84
CA GLU A 153 9.29 6.42 11.74
C GLU A 153 8.02 6.47 11.63
N GLY A 154 7.61 7.05 11.73
CA GLY A 154 6.32 6.99 11.83
C GLY A 154 5.60 6.61 10.81
N SER A 155 6.10 6.85 9.87
CA SER A 155 5.32 6.71 8.84
C SER A 155 4.88 5.49 8.64
N THR A 156 5.24 4.86 8.99
CA THR A 156 4.82 3.84 8.54
C THR A 156 3.94 3.28 9.06
N GLU A 157 3.71 3.44 9.32
CA GLU A 157 2.89 2.94 9.67
C GLU A 157 2.40 2.14 9.52
#